data_63dbbb7313c2d1933cfc7c3490450acc
#
_entry.id   63dbbb7313c2d1933cfc7c3490450acc
#
_cell.length_a   1.000
_cell.length_b   1.000
_cell.length_c   1.000
_cell.angle_alpha   90.00
_cell.angle_beta   90.00
_cell.angle_gamma   90.00
#
_symmetry.space_group_name_H-M   'P 1'
#
loop_
_entity.id
_entity.type
_entity.pdbx_description
1 polymer ?
#
loop_
_entity_poly.entity_id
_entity_poly.type
_entity_poly.pdbx_seq_one_letter_code
_entity_poly.pdbx_strand_id
1 'polypeptide(L)'
;MIKMNPYMKRKIKGKKFIGSGVTRVVYDLGNGYVMKIAKSKKGIKCNKREVDMYKSSLKPIRKYFARIIDYDTDYRWVTMKKYDRKFRNSRINRRLLMKLVKKFLDNGIIPSKGTGQYYKSYALNLRLKRHLRLKRSKQIVVIDYGGFRFRRKKSR
;
A
#
# COMPACT_ATOMS: atom_id res chain seq x y z
N MET A 1 -20.73 8.37 3.74
CA MET A 1 -19.74 7.47 4.37
C MET A 1 -20.26 6.03 4.34
N ILE A 2 -19.41 5.08 4.11
CA ILE A 2 -19.81 3.67 4.09
C ILE A 2 -20.18 3.23 5.52
N LYS A 3 -21.34 2.60 5.65
CA LYS A 3 -21.81 2.08 6.95
C LYS A 3 -20.89 0.95 7.43
N MET A 4 -20.29 1.12 8.60
CA MET A 4 -19.51 0.08 9.23
C MET A 4 -20.40 -1.06 9.71
N ASN A 5 -20.04 -2.29 9.33
CA ASN A 5 -20.74 -3.48 9.83
C ASN A 5 -20.31 -3.81 11.28
N PRO A 6 -21.02 -4.70 11.98
CA PRO A 6 -20.70 -5.07 13.36
C PRO A 6 -19.28 -5.61 13.55
N TYR A 7 -18.75 -6.37 12.58
CA TYR A 7 -17.38 -6.89 12.61
C TYR A 7 -16.35 -5.77 12.65
N MET A 8 -16.46 -4.79 11.74
CA MET A 8 -15.57 -3.64 11.70
C MET A 8 -15.60 -2.86 13.02
N LYS A 9 -16.81 -2.58 13.53
CA LYS A 9 -16.99 -1.89 14.82
C LYS A 9 -16.29 -2.60 15.97
N ARG A 10 -16.43 -3.92 16.07
CA ARG A 10 -15.75 -4.72 17.11
C ARG A 10 -14.22 -4.66 16.96
N LYS A 11 -13.70 -4.79 15.74
CA LYS A 11 -12.26 -4.81 15.47
C LYS A 11 -11.57 -3.51 15.85
N ILE A 12 -12.21 -2.37 15.68
CA ILE A 12 -11.63 -1.06 15.98
C ILE A 12 -12.02 -0.49 17.35
N LYS A 13 -12.94 -1.15 18.08
CA LYS A 13 -13.34 -0.68 19.41
C LYS A 13 -12.14 -0.60 20.34
N GLY A 14 -11.89 0.59 20.91
CA GLY A 14 -10.76 0.85 21.78
C GLY A 14 -9.38 0.85 21.08
N LYS A 15 -9.34 0.79 19.75
CA LYS A 15 -8.10 0.81 18.97
C LYS A 15 -7.69 2.23 18.61
N LYS A 16 -6.37 2.43 18.49
CA LYS A 16 -5.80 3.74 18.19
C LYS A 16 -6.07 4.12 16.75
N PHE A 17 -6.75 5.23 16.52
CA PHE A 17 -6.82 5.87 15.22
C PHE A 17 -5.44 6.43 14.87
N ILE A 18 -4.90 6.10 13.70
CA ILE A 18 -3.57 6.53 13.27
C ILE A 18 -3.56 7.40 12.02
N GLY A 19 -4.66 7.50 11.31
CA GLY A 19 -4.74 8.40 10.18
C GLY A 19 -6.04 8.33 9.39
N SER A 20 -6.32 9.41 8.68
CA SER A 20 -7.40 9.48 7.71
C SER A 20 -6.90 10.13 6.44
N GLY A 21 -6.94 9.37 5.35
CA GLY A 21 -6.74 9.91 4.00
C GLY A 21 -8.07 10.33 3.37
N VAL A 22 -8.00 10.70 2.09
CA VAL A 22 -9.19 11.10 1.32
C VAL A 22 -10.22 9.96 1.24
N THR A 23 -9.76 8.74 1.10
CA THR A 23 -10.63 7.58 0.79
C THR A 23 -10.76 6.56 1.90
N ARG A 24 -9.85 6.56 2.88
CA ARG A 24 -9.76 5.54 3.93
C ARG A 24 -9.38 6.12 5.28
N VAL A 25 -9.81 5.46 6.35
CA VAL A 25 -9.31 5.63 7.71
C VAL A 25 -8.44 4.44 8.10
N VAL A 26 -7.47 4.65 8.98
CA VAL A 26 -6.52 3.61 9.42
C VAL A 26 -6.49 3.54 10.94
N TYR A 27 -6.64 2.33 11.46
CA TYR A 27 -6.53 2.01 12.88
C TYR A 27 -5.36 1.07 13.15
N ASP A 28 -4.64 1.33 14.21
CA ASP A 28 -3.67 0.39 14.78
C ASP A 28 -4.41 -0.63 15.64
N LEU A 29 -4.33 -1.90 15.28
CA LEU A 29 -5.00 -2.96 16.02
C LEU A 29 -4.27 -3.38 17.30
N GLY A 30 -3.06 -2.84 17.55
CA GLY A 30 -2.30 -3.08 18.78
C GLY A 30 -1.56 -4.42 18.83
N ASN A 31 -1.59 -5.21 17.79
CA ASN A 31 -0.99 -6.55 17.70
C ASN A 31 0.03 -6.69 16.56
N GLY A 32 0.56 -5.58 16.07
CA GLY A 32 1.47 -5.55 14.92
C GLY A 32 0.76 -5.43 13.57
N TYR A 33 -0.53 -5.14 13.57
CA TYR A 33 -1.34 -4.98 12.37
C TYR A 33 -2.09 -3.66 12.35
N VAL A 34 -2.43 -3.22 11.16
CA VAL A 34 -3.30 -2.06 10.92
C VAL A 34 -4.51 -2.47 10.11
N MET A 35 -5.62 -1.78 10.31
CA MET A 35 -6.84 -1.97 9.54
C MET A 35 -7.16 -0.69 8.78
N LYS A 36 -7.23 -0.79 7.46
CA LYS A 36 -7.64 0.28 6.56
C LYS A 36 -9.11 0.10 6.21
N ILE A 37 -9.93 1.08 6.53
CA ILE A 37 -11.37 1.06 6.30
C ILE A 37 -11.74 2.08 5.24
N ALA A 38 -12.50 1.66 4.23
CA ALA A 38 -12.99 2.52 3.17
C ALA A 38 -14.03 3.51 3.70
N LYS A 39 -13.87 4.77 3.33
CA LYS A 39 -14.84 5.86 3.62
C LYS A 39 -15.88 6.02 2.51
N SER A 40 -15.56 5.52 1.32
CA SER A 40 -16.32 5.74 0.09
C SER A 40 -16.13 4.61 -0.90
N LYS A 41 -16.88 4.61 -2.00
CA LYS A 41 -16.68 3.69 -3.13
C LYS A 41 -15.25 3.75 -3.68
N LYS A 42 -14.60 4.93 -3.67
CA LYS A 42 -13.17 5.06 -4.05
C LYS A 42 -12.26 4.31 -3.09
N GLY A 43 -12.55 4.33 -1.79
CA GLY A 43 -11.82 3.58 -0.78
C GLY A 43 -11.95 2.06 -0.97
N ILE A 44 -13.13 1.57 -1.29
CA ILE A 44 -13.35 0.16 -1.65
C ILE A 44 -12.48 -0.22 -2.85
N LYS A 45 -12.46 0.59 -3.91
CA LYS A 45 -11.61 0.36 -5.09
C LYS A 45 -10.12 0.37 -4.73
N CYS A 46 -9.69 1.25 -3.80
CA CYS A 46 -8.31 1.25 -3.31
C CYS A 46 -7.97 -0.04 -2.56
N ASN A 47 -8.84 -0.50 -1.67
CA ASN A 47 -8.65 -1.76 -0.95
C ASN A 47 -8.59 -2.94 -1.92
N LYS A 48 -9.51 -3.00 -2.87
CA LYS A 48 -9.51 -4.05 -3.90
C LYS A 48 -8.21 -4.07 -4.70
N ARG A 49 -7.72 -2.92 -5.14
CA ARG A 49 -6.46 -2.82 -5.87
C ARG A 49 -5.26 -3.28 -5.04
N GLU A 50 -5.22 -2.96 -3.75
CA GLU A 50 -4.15 -3.45 -2.86
C GLU A 50 -4.20 -4.98 -2.76
N VAL A 51 -5.37 -5.56 -2.54
CA VAL A 51 -5.53 -7.02 -2.48
C VAL A 51 -5.14 -7.68 -3.79
N ASP A 52 -5.63 -7.18 -4.92
CA ASP A 52 -5.33 -7.72 -6.25
C ASP A 52 -3.83 -7.60 -6.57
N MET A 53 -3.22 -6.45 -6.30
CA MET A 53 -1.79 -6.21 -6.49
C MET A 53 -0.96 -7.18 -5.66
N TYR A 54 -1.28 -7.33 -4.38
CA TYR A 54 -0.57 -8.22 -3.48
C TYR A 54 -0.69 -9.69 -3.90
N LYS A 55 -1.90 -10.15 -4.22
CA LYS A 55 -2.15 -11.56 -4.59
C LYS A 55 -1.58 -11.92 -5.95
N SER A 56 -1.64 -11.01 -6.92
CA SER A 56 -1.22 -11.25 -8.30
C SER A 56 0.28 -11.02 -8.53
N SER A 57 0.98 -10.38 -7.60
CA SER A 57 2.43 -10.18 -7.70
C SER A 57 3.19 -11.47 -7.45
N LEU A 58 4.28 -11.68 -8.20
CA LEU A 58 5.20 -12.78 -7.98
C LEU A 58 5.83 -12.68 -6.58
N LYS A 59 6.14 -13.82 -5.97
CA LYS A 59 6.75 -13.88 -4.62
C LYS A 59 7.97 -12.96 -4.44
N PRO A 60 8.94 -12.89 -5.39
CA PRO A 60 10.09 -12.00 -5.25
C PRO A 60 9.74 -10.51 -5.20
N ILE A 61 8.60 -10.12 -5.77
CA ILE A 61 8.10 -8.74 -5.78
C ILE A 61 7.19 -8.48 -4.59
N ARG A 62 6.37 -9.44 -4.21
CA ARG A 62 5.38 -9.32 -3.12
C ARG A 62 6.01 -8.89 -1.79
N LYS A 63 7.26 -9.26 -1.54
CA LYS A 63 7.99 -8.87 -0.32
C LYS A 63 8.19 -7.36 -0.16
N TYR A 64 8.04 -6.58 -1.23
CA TYR A 64 8.12 -5.11 -1.19
C TYR A 64 6.78 -4.43 -0.90
N PHE A 65 5.69 -5.20 -0.83
CA PHE A 65 4.38 -4.71 -0.41
C PHE A 65 4.11 -5.07 1.05
N ALA A 66 3.42 -4.18 1.77
CA ALA A 66 2.92 -4.50 3.11
C ALA A 66 2.08 -5.77 3.06
N ARG A 67 2.41 -6.71 3.92
CA ARG A 67 1.76 -8.02 3.93
C ARG A 67 0.28 -7.88 4.29
N ILE A 68 -0.59 -8.29 3.40
CA ILE A 68 -2.03 -8.42 3.66
C ILE A 68 -2.27 -9.71 4.43
N ILE A 69 -3.02 -9.59 5.53
CA ILE A 69 -3.36 -10.71 6.43
C ILE A 69 -4.79 -11.17 6.17
N ASP A 70 -5.70 -10.20 6.03
CA ASP A 70 -7.12 -10.46 5.89
C ASP A 70 -7.83 -9.29 5.20
N TYR A 71 -8.97 -9.52 4.62
CA TYR A 71 -9.76 -8.48 3.96
C TYR A 71 -11.24 -8.88 3.84
N ASP A 72 -12.08 -7.88 3.70
CA ASP A 72 -13.52 -8.05 3.47
C ASP A 72 -13.79 -8.53 2.02
N THR A 73 -14.74 -9.42 1.85
CA THR A 73 -15.16 -9.91 0.52
C THR A 73 -15.64 -8.78 -0.40
N ASP A 74 -16.22 -7.71 0.17
CA ASP A 74 -16.64 -6.50 -0.53
C ASP A 74 -15.59 -5.38 -0.45
N TYR A 75 -14.38 -5.69 0.02
CA TYR A 75 -13.26 -4.75 0.14
C TYR A 75 -13.52 -3.48 0.97
N ARG A 76 -14.48 -3.54 1.91
CA ARG A 76 -14.75 -2.43 2.82
C ARG A 76 -13.60 -2.17 3.79
N TRP A 77 -12.81 -3.18 4.08
CA TRP A 77 -11.61 -3.10 4.90
C TRP A 77 -10.53 -4.09 4.43
N VAL A 78 -9.29 -3.78 4.80
CA VAL A 78 -8.13 -4.65 4.63
C VAL A 78 -7.24 -4.54 5.86
N THR A 79 -6.74 -5.67 6.35
CA THR A 79 -5.78 -5.76 7.45
C THR A 79 -4.40 -6.09 6.92
N MET A 80 -3.41 -5.30 7.32
CA MET A 80 -2.03 -5.43 6.90
C MET A 80 -1.09 -5.49 8.09
N LYS A 81 0.08 -6.08 7.90
CA LYS A 81 1.18 -5.96 8.86
C LYS A 81 1.56 -4.49 9.02
N LYS A 82 1.78 -4.05 10.24
CA LYS A 82 2.27 -2.72 10.58
C LYS A 82 3.80 -2.65 10.43
N TYR A 83 4.29 -1.55 9.88
CA TYR A 83 5.71 -1.25 9.76
C TYR A 83 5.95 0.15 10.32
N ASP A 84 6.81 0.28 11.33
CA ASP A 84 7.01 1.51 12.08
C ASP A 84 8.22 2.32 11.62
N ARG A 85 9.24 1.66 11.04
CA ARG A 85 10.46 2.33 10.65
C ARG A 85 10.22 3.21 9.42
N LYS A 86 10.26 4.53 9.63
CA LYS A 86 10.04 5.52 8.57
C LYS A 86 11.13 5.46 7.51
N PHE A 87 10.72 5.66 6.26
CA PHE A 87 11.64 5.90 5.17
C PHE A 87 12.25 7.29 5.31
N ARG A 88 13.57 7.36 5.50
CA ARG A 88 14.31 8.63 5.62
C ARG A 88 14.90 9.03 4.29
N ASN A 89 14.96 10.35 4.03
CA ASN A 89 15.59 10.91 2.86
C ASN A 89 17.12 10.85 3.02
N SER A 90 17.74 9.81 2.48
CA SER A 90 19.19 9.67 2.39
C SER A 90 19.59 9.30 0.96
N ARG A 91 20.85 9.54 0.58
CA ARG A 91 21.38 9.12 -0.71
C ARG A 91 21.21 7.62 -0.95
N ILE A 92 21.46 6.81 0.07
CA ILE A 92 21.32 5.35 0.02
C ILE A 92 19.85 4.96 -0.20
N ASN A 93 18.94 5.52 0.59
CA ASN A 93 17.51 5.19 0.49
C ASN A 93 16.91 5.64 -0.85
N ARG A 94 17.34 6.78 -1.38
CA ARG A 94 16.91 7.22 -2.73
C ARG A 94 17.37 6.26 -3.82
N ARG A 95 18.62 5.77 -3.75
CA ARG A 95 19.11 4.74 -4.67
C ARG A 95 18.33 3.44 -4.58
N LEU A 96 18.03 2.99 -3.35
CA LEU A 96 17.20 1.80 -3.12
C LEU A 96 15.80 1.98 -3.70
N LEU A 97 15.20 3.15 -3.53
CA LEU A 97 13.88 3.46 -4.08
C LEU A 97 13.90 3.44 -5.60
N MET A 98 14.90 4.05 -6.25
CA MET A 98 15.04 4.02 -7.71
C MET A 98 15.18 2.59 -8.24
N LYS A 99 15.99 1.76 -7.58
CA LYS A 99 16.12 0.34 -7.92
C LYS A 99 14.81 -0.42 -7.77
N LEU A 100 14.04 -0.11 -6.72
CA LEU A 100 12.74 -0.72 -6.48
C LEU A 100 11.72 -0.31 -7.56
N VAL A 101 11.65 0.97 -7.92
CA VAL A 101 10.77 1.45 -8.99
C VAL A 101 11.10 0.75 -10.31
N LYS A 102 12.39 0.64 -10.65
CA LYS A 102 12.82 -0.12 -11.84
C LYS A 102 12.37 -1.57 -11.77
N LYS A 103 12.54 -2.22 -10.62
CA LYS A 103 12.10 -3.60 -10.41
C LYS A 103 10.60 -3.77 -10.61
N PHE A 104 9.78 -2.85 -10.10
CA PHE A 104 8.34 -2.86 -10.36
C PHE A 104 8.03 -2.76 -11.86
N LEU A 105 8.66 -1.80 -12.56
CA LEU A 105 8.45 -1.60 -13.99
C LEU A 105 8.88 -2.81 -14.82
N ASP A 106 10.03 -3.41 -14.51
CA ASP A 106 10.53 -4.63 -15.18
C ASP A 106 9.57 -5.82 -14.98
N ASN A 107 8.77 -5.81 -13.92
CA ASN A 107 7.73 -6.82 -13.64
C ASN A 107 6.32 -6.38 -14.03
N GLY A 108 6.19 -5.35 -14.85
CA GLY A 108 4.90 -4.88 -15.36
C GLY A 108 4.04 -4.17 -14.34
N ILE A 109 4.61 -3.70 -13.23
CA ILE A 109 3.91 -2.93 -12.19
C ILE A 109 4.26 -1.46 -12.33
N ILE A 110 3.23 -0.63 -12.48
CA ILE A 110 3.36 0.84 -12.52
C ILE A 110 2.99 1.39 -11.15
N PRO A 111 3.95 2.00 -10.42
CA PRO A 111 3.75 2.44 -9.04
C PRO A 111 2.97 3.75 -8.91
N SER A 112 2.16 4.09 -9.90
CA SER A 112 1.28 5.26 -9.87
C SER A 112 0.10 5.08 -10.82
N LYS A 113 -0.89 5.96 -10.70
CA LYS A 113 -2.03 6.01 -11.62
C LYS A 113 -1.68 6.61 -12.99
N GLY A 114 -0.51 7.23 -13.11
CA GLY A 114 -0.05 7.89 -14.34
C GLY A 114 0.54 6.94 -15.36
N THR A 115 1.11 7.51 -16.41
CA THR A 115 1.86 6.78 -17.45
C THR A 115 3.26 6.41 -16.95
N GLY A 116 3.98 5.56 -17.70
CA GLY A 116 5.32 5.08 -17.33
C GLY A 116 6.35 6.18 -17.06
N GLN A 117 6.19 7.38 -17.64
CA GLN A 117 7.07 8.52 -17.38
C GLN A 117 7.03 9.00 -15.91
N TYR A 118 5.97 8.72 -15.18
CA TYR A 118 5.83 9.11 -13.78
C TYR A 118 6.74 8.33 -12.82
N TYR A 119 7.39 7.26 -13.26
CA TYR A 119 8.28 6.51 -12.39
C TYR A 119 9.45 7.35 -11.88
N LYS A 120 9.99 8.24 -12.71
CA LYS A 120 11.06 9.16 -12.30
C LYS A 120 10.56 10.14 -11.23
N SER A 121 9.38 10.71 -11.44
CA SER A 121 8.75 11.60 -10.46
C SER A 121 8.46 10.86 -9.15
N TYR A 122 8.00 9.61 -9.22
CA TYR A 122 7.79 8.78 -8.03
C TYR A 122 9.09 8.56 -7.26
N ALA A 123 10.17 8.16 -7.95
CA ALA A 123 11.47 7.92 -7.32
C ALA A 123 12.10 9.19 -6.73
N LEU A 124 11.88 10.35 -7.35
CA LEU A 124 12.45 11.63 -6.94
C LEU A 124 11.54 12.42 -6.00
N ASN A 125 10.24 12.16 -6.02
CA ASN A 125 9.26 12.90 -5.25
C ASN A 125 9.14 12.34 -3.82
N LEU A 126 9.82 12.97 -2.90
CA LEU A 126 9.82 12.60 -1.49
C LEU A 126 8.48 12.77 -0.76
N ARG A 127 7.48 13.40 -1.39
CA ARG A 127 6.10 13.44 -0.83
C ARG A 127 5.52 12.04 -0.64
N LEU A 128 5.98 11.08 -1.43
CA LEU A 128 5.53 9.69 -1.34
C LEU A 128 6.22 8.89 -0.24
N LYS A 129 7.22 9.45 0.46
CA LYS A 129 7.89 8.77 1.59
C LYS A 129 6.92 8.31 2.69
N ARG A 130 5.78 8.98 2.84
CA ARG A 130 4.71 8.58 3.78
C ARG A 130 4.10 7.22 3.45
N HIS A 131 4.18 6.78 2.20
CA HIS A 131 3.70 5.48 1.73
C HIS A 131 4.76 4.38 1.86
N LEU A 132 5.94 4.74 2.34
CA LEU A 132 7.10 3.86 2.41
C LEU A 132 7.52 3.65 3.86
N ARG A 133 8.01 2.45 4.14
CA ARG A 133 8.65 2.08 5.41
C ARG A 133 9.91 1.27 5.11
N LEU A 134 10.70 1.06 6.13
CA LEU A 134 11.87 0.18 6.07
C LEU A 134 11.67 -1.01 6.99
N LYS A 135 12.02 -2.19 6.53
CA LYS A 135 12.21 -3.36 7.38
C LYS A 135 13.52 -3.24 8.16
N ARG A 136 13.73 -4.07 9.19
CA ARG A 136 15.01 -4.13 9.93
C ARG A 136 16.20 -4.37 9.00
N SER A 137 16.03 -5.15 7.93
CA SER A 137 17.01 -5.38 6.87
C SER A 137 17.30 -4.17 5.97
N LYS A 138 16.71 -3.01 6.25
CA LYS A 138 16.73 -1.80 5.41
C LYS A 138 16.00 -1.95 4.06
N GLN A 139 15.31 -3.07 3.83
CA GLN A 139 14.50 -3.26 2.66
C GLN A 139 13.28 -2.33 2.70
N ILE A 140 13.01 -1.65 1.59
CA ILE A 140 11.81 -0.82 1.45
C ILE A 140 10.57 -1.72 1.43
N VAL A 141 9.51 -1.28 2.11
CA VAL A 141 8.17 -1.83 2.00
C VAL A 141 7.18 -0.72 1.70
N VAL A 142 6.34 -0.93 0.70
CA VAL A 142 5.27 0.01 0.32
C VAL A 142 4.05 -0.33 1.16
N ILE A 143 3.55 0.64 1.94
CA ILE A 143 2.40 0.46 2.83
C ILE A 143 1.10 1.01 2.27
N ASP A 144 1.15 1.75 1.18
CA ASP A 144 -0.01 2.27 0.46
C ASP A 144 0.22 2.12 -1.04
N TYR A 145 -0.40 1.11 -1.63
CA TYR A 145 -0.25 0.76 -3.04
C TYR A 145 -1.59 0.61 -3.79
N GLY A 146 -2.66 1.16 -3.24
CA GLY A 146 -3.97 1.18 -3.88
C GLY A 146 -4.04 2.02 -5.16
N GLY A 147 -3.00 2.80 -5.45
CA GLY A 147 -2.82 3.51 -6.72
C GLY A 147 -1.96 2.77 -7.74
N PHE A 148 -1.33 1.66 -7.36
CA PHE A 148 -0.52 0.85 -8.27
C PHE A 148 -1.38 0.09 -9.26
N ARG A 149 -0.83 -0.20 -10.43
CA ARG A 149 -1.53 -0.95 -11.48
C ARG A 149 -0.57 -1.85 -12.25
N PHE A 150 -1.10 -2.88 -12.88
CA PHE A 150 -0.36 -3.67 -13.85
C PHE A 150 -0.36 -2.97 -15.20
N ARG A 151 0.76 -3.07 -15.93
CA ARG A 151 0.86 -2.63 -17.32
C ARG A 151 -0.12 -3.45 -18.16
N ARG A 152 -0.91 -2.77 -18.99
CA ARG A 152 -1.76 -3.47 -19.97
C ARG A 152 -0.87 -4.23 -20.96
N LYS A 153 -1.16 -5.51 -21.18
CA LYS A 153 -0.58 -6.24 -22.31
C LYS A 153 -1.06 -5.54 -23.58
N LYS A 154 -0.12 -5.18 -24.47
CA LYS A 154 -0.52 -4.75 -25.81
C LYS A 154 -1.19 -5.96 -26.46
N SER A 155 -2.44 -5.82 -26.91
CA SER A 155 -3.05 -6.78 -27.82
C SER A 155 -2.16 -6.84 -29.08
N ARG A 156 -1.70 -8.03 -29.42
CA ARG A 156 -1.01 -8.27 -30.69
C ARG A 156 -2.03 -8.21 -31.83
#